data_9340f6ec85068bdc8c08ba8f5dc39760
#
_entry.id   9340f6ec85068bdc8c08ba8f5dc39760
#
_cell.length_a   1.000
_cell.length_b   1.000
_cell.length_c   1.000
_cell.angle_alpha   90.00
_cell.angle_beta   90.00
_cell.angle_gamma   90.00
#
_symmetry.space_group_name_H-M   'P 1'
#
loop_
_entity.id
_entity.type
_entity.pdbx_description
1 polymer ?
#
loop_
_entity_poly.entity_id
_entity_poly.type
_entity_poly.pdbx_seq_one_letter_code
_entity_poly.pdbx_strand_id
1 'polypeptide(L)'
;MAYIREIRGHTPQVGENTFLAETAVLVGDVTVGRDCSIWYNAVLRGDVNTITIGDRTNIQDGVVIHTLFDGSKHPSQTHIGNDVSVGHNAVIHGAIIEDNCLIGMGATVLDNAVVASGCIVAANALVLSGSKLEPNSVYAGIPAKKVKEITPEQRDEIVLRTARD
;
A
#
# COMPACT_ATOMS: atom_id res chain seq x y z
N MET A 1 -13.73 -2.84 -17.84
CA MET A 1 -12.78 -3.81 -17.24
C MET A 1 -11.48 -3.07 -16.95
N ALA A 2 -10.86 -3.34 -15.79
CA ALA A 2 -9.57 -2.78 -15.43
C ALA A 2 -8.52 -3.01 -16.54
N TYR A 3 -7.54 -2.14 -16.65
CA TYR A 3 -6.45 -2.29 -17.60
C TYR A 3 -5.34 -3.15 -16.99
N ILE A 4 -5.22 -4.38 -17.48
CA ILE A 4 -4.19 -5.33 -17.07
C ILE A 4 -3.25 -5.58 -18.24
N ARG A 5 -1.93 -5.39 -18.03
CA ARG A 5 -0.95 -5.54 -19.09
C ARG A 5 0.33 -6.22 -18.64
N GLU A 6 0.76 -7.17 -19.45
CA GLU A 6 2.09 -7.76 -19.32
C GLU A 6 3.19 -6.72 -19.63
N ILE A 7 4.24 -6.72 -18.79
CA ILE A 7 5.49 -5.98 -19.04
C ILE A 7 6.66 -6.90 -18.67
N ARG A 8 7.64 -7.02 -19.57
CA ARG A 8 8.86 -7.80 -19.39
C ARG A 8 8.61 -9.27 -19.01
N GLY A 9 7.56 -9.87 -19.57
CA GLY A 9 7.21 -11.27 -19.31
C GLY A 9 6.42 -11.52 -18.02
N HIS A 10 6.05 -10.48 -17.27
CA HIS A 10 5.22 -10.56 -16.06
C HIS A 10 3.82 -10.04 -16.34
N THR A 11 2.83 -10.88 -16.09
CA THR A 11 1.40 -10.52 -16.15
C THR A 11 0.83 -10.42 -14.75
N PRO A 12 0.13 -9.33 -14.40
CA PRO A 12 -0.48 -9.20 -13.07
C PRO A 12 -1.38 -10.37 -12.71
N GLN A 13 -1.28 -10.83 -11.47
CA GLN A 13 -2.09 -11.90 -10.89
C GLN A 13 -3.04 -11.30 -9.85
N VAL A 14 -4.31 -11.68 -9.90
CA VAL A 14 -5.35 -11.16 -8.99
C VAL A 14 -6.08 -12.33 -8.37
N GLY A 15 -6.16 -12.33 -7.04
CA GLY A 15 -6.83 -13.37 -6.26
C GLY A 15 -8.35 -13.34 -6.40
N GLU A 16 -8.97 -14.42 -5.92
CA GLU A 16 -10.43 -14.60 -5.97
C GLU A 16 -11.17 -13.51 -5.22
N ASN A 17 -12.39 -13.19 -5.66
CA ASN A 17 -13.31 -12.20 -5.07
C ASN A 17 -12.74 -10.77 -4.99
N THR A 18 -11.66 -10.48 -5.69
CA THR A 18 -11.06 -9.13 -5.70
C THR A 18 -11.77 -8.25 -6.73
N PHE A 19 -12.26 -7.10 -6.25
CA PHE A 19 -12.87 -6.08 -7.10
C PHE A 19 -11.80 -5.23 -7.79
N LEU A 20 -11.94 -5.05 -9.09
CA LEU A 20 -11.14 -4.12 -9.89
C LEU A 20 -12.06 -3.11 -10.59
N ALA A 21 -11.94 -1.84 -10.24
CA ALA A 21 -12.66 -0.77 -10.94
C ALA A 21 -12.22 -0.68 -12.41
N GLU A 22 -13.11 -0.22 -13.28
CA GLU A 22 -12.88 -0.22 -14.74
C GLU A 22 -11.67 0.62 -15.17
N THR A 23 -11.30 1.64 -14.40
CA THR A 23 -10.15 2.51 -14.69
C THR A 23 -8.91 2.18 -13.84
N ALA A 24 -8.94 1.11 -13.07
CA ALA A 24 -7.74 0.62 -12.38
C ALA A 24 -6.72 0.09 -13.40
N VAL A 25 -5.44 0.35 -13.15
CA VAL A 25 -4.33 -0.04 -14.01
C VAL A 25 -3.35 -0.92 -13.24
N LEU A 26 -3.17 -2.16 -13.70
CA LEU A 26 -2.20 -3.10 -13.16
C LEU A 26 -1.26 -3.53 -14.29
N VAL A 27 0.03 -3.30 -14.14
CA VAL A 27 1.00 -3.64 -15.19
C VAL A 27 2.26 -4.28 -14.62
N GLY A 28 2.77 -5.31 -15.28
CA GLY A 28 4.02 -5.97 -14.94
C GLY A 28 3.90 -6.94 -13.77
N ASP A 29 4.95 -7.01 -12.93
CA ASP A 29 5.06 -7.95 -11.82
C ASP A 29 4.27 -7.47 -10.60
N VAL A 30 2.96 -7.72 -10.66
CA VAL A 30 1.98 -7.33 -9.62
C VAL A 30 1.20 -8.57 -9.19
N THR A 31 1.16 -8.83 -7.90
CA THR A 31 0.32 -9.86 -7.29
C THR A 31 -0.61 -9.22 -6.27
N VAL A 32 -1.91 -9.44 -6.42
CA VAL A 32 -2.97 -8.98 -5.51
C VAL A 32 -3.65 -10.20 -4.90
N GLY A 33 -3.82 -10.20 -3.59
CA GLY A 33 -4.46 -11.26 -2.83
C GLY A 33 -5.98 -11.38 -3.09
N ARG A 34 -6.65 -12.14 -2.22
CA ARG A 34 -8.10 -12.38 -2.27
C ARG A 34 -8.88 -11.32 -1.51
N ASP A 35 -10.15 -11.17 -1.87
CA ASP A 35 -11.09 -10.31 -1.16
C ASP A 35 -10.60 -8.86 -1.05
N CYS A 36 -9.84 -8.40 -2.04
CA CYS A 36 -9.32 -7.04 -2.14
C CYS A 36 -10.23 -6.14 -2.97
N SER A 37 -9.98 -4.83 -2.91
CA SER A 37 -10.62 -3.87 -3.83
C SER A 37 -9.61 -2.85 -4.34
N ILE A 38 -9.53 -2.71 -5.66
CA ILE A 38 -8.68 -1.73 -6.34
C ILE A 38 -9.60 -0.75 -7.06
N TRP A 39 -9.59 0.48 -6.59
CA TRP A 39 -10.59 1.48 -6.97
C TRP A 39 -10.19 2.30 -8.20
N TYR A 40 -11.03 3.28 -8.55
CA TYR A 40 -10.91 4.03 -9.79
C TYR A 40 -9.59 4.81 -9.89
N ASN A 41 -8.94 4.72 -11.04
CA ASN A 41 -7.68 5.40 -11.35
C ASN A 41 -6.49 5.03 -10.45
N ALA A 42 -6.61 3.97 -9.66
CA ALA A 42 -5.45 3.41 -8.98
C ALA A 42 -4.48 2.79 -9.99
N VAL A 43 -3.18 3.01 -9.81
CA VAL A 43 -2.12 2.53 -10.70
C VAL A 43 -1.11 1.71 -9.92
N LEU A 44 -1.01 0.42 -10.25
CA LEU A 44 -0.03 -0.51 -9.71
C LEU A 44 0.96 -0.86 -10.82
N ARG A 45 2.17 -0.28 -10.77
CA ARG A 45 3.15 -0.43 -11.83
C ARG A 45 4.39 -1.19 -11.38
N GLY A 46 4.42 -2.50 -11.66
CA GLY A 46 5.52 -3.43 -11.37
C GLY A 46 6.41 -3.67 -12.60
N ASP A 47 6.87 -2.61 -13.26
CA ASP A 47 7.67 -2.69 -14.48
C ASP A 47 9.17 -2.88 -14.24
N VAL A 48 9.66 -2.53 -13.05
CA VAL A 48 11.08 -2.62 -12.68
C VAL A 48 11.35 -3.51 -11.49
N ASN A 49 10.34 -3.80 -10.67
CA ASN A 49 10.44 -4.69 -9.52
C ASN A 49 9.03 -5.16 -9.10
N THR A 50 8.95 -6.05 -8.12
CA THR A 50 7.72 -6.72 -7.69
C THR A 50 6.85 -5.83 -6.80
N ILE A 51 5.54 -5.86 -7.02
CA ILE A 51 4.50 -5.36 -6.11
C ILE A 51 3.69 -6.54 -5.61
N THR A 52 3.57 -6.69 -4.30
CA THR A 52 2.74 -7.71 -3.66
C THR A 52 1.74 -7.07 -2.72
N ILE A 53 0.47 -7.42 -2.85
CA ILE A 53 -0.62 -6.97 -1.98
C ILE A 53 -1.28 -8.21 -1.37
N GLY A 54 -1.40 -8.22 -0.04
CA GLY A 54 -2.04 -9.29 0.71
C GLY A 54 -3.56 -9.32 0.56
N ASP A 55 -4.21 -10.15 1.35
CA ASP A 55 -5.65 -10.38 1.32
C ASP A 55 -6.43 -9.26 2.04
N ARG A 56 -7.70 -9.03 1.67
CA ARG A 56 -8.63 -8.09 2.32
C ARG A 56 -8.08 -6.67 2.44
N THR A 57 -7.32 -6.26 1.44
CA THR A 57 -6.69 -4.93 1.37
C THR A 57 -7.41 -4.07 0.34
N ASN A 58 -7.68 -2.82 0.67
CA ASN A 58 -8.27 -1.88 -0.27
C ASN A 58 -7.26 -0.81 -0.71
N ILE A 59 -7.23 -0.57 -2.00
CA ILE A 59 -6.42 0.45 -2.66
C ILE A 59 -7.38 1.44 -3.28
N GLN A 60 -7.52 2.61 -2.65
CA GLN A 60 -8.57 3.57 -2.99
C GLN A 60 -8.23 4.39 -4.24
N ASP A 61 -9.18 5.24 -4.64
CA ASP A 61 -9.12 5.97 -5.89
C ASP A 61 -7.85 6.83 -6.02
N GLY A 62 -7.23 6.77 -7.18
CA GLY A 62 -6.07 7.59 -7.51
C GLY A 62 -4.76 7.20 -6.81
N VAL A 63 -4.73 6.11 -6.04
CA VAL A 63 -3.50 5.62 -5.41
C VAL A 63 -2.47 5.22 -6.46
N VAL A 64 -1.21 5.57 -6.25
CA VAL A 64 -0.10 5.15 -7.10
C VAL A 64 0.86 4.27 -6.30
N ILE A 65 1.08 3.05 -6.80
CA ILE A 65 2.04 2.10 -6.23
C ILE A 65 3.10 1.78 -7.27
N HIS A 66 4.35 2.00 -6.90
CA HIS A 66 5.50 1.70 -7.74
C HIS A 66 6.64 1.12 -6.90
N THR A 67 7.73 0.79 -7.55
CA THR A 67 8.90 0.17 -6.94
C THR A 67 10.16 0.90 -7.35
N LEU A 68 11.24 0.73 -6.61
CA LEU A 68 12.55 1.22 -6.98
C LEU A 68 13.41 0.08 -7.55
N PHE A 69 14.10 0.38 -8.65
CA PHE A 69 15.22 -0.43 -9.12
C PHE A 69 16.46 0.47 -9.18
N ASP A 70 17.32 0.31 -8.19
CA ASP A 70 18.55 1.09 -8.06
C ASP A 70 19.82 0.34 -8.51
N GLY A 71 19.64 -0.90 -9.03
CA GLY A 71 20.75 -1.79 -9.39
C GLY A 71 21.46 -2.42 -8.18
N SER A 72 20.98 -2.15 -6.97
CA SER A 72 21.53 -2.74 -5.75
C SER A 72 21.15 -4.21 -5.59
N LYS A 73 21.84 -4.91 -4.67
CA LYS A 73 21.49 -6.29 -4.29
C LYS A 73 20.18 -6.40 -3.51
N HIS A 74 19.62 -5.28 -3.10
CA HIS A 74 18.37 -5.18 -2.34
C HIS A 74 17.44 -4.15 -2.99
N PRO A 75 16.95 -4.45 -4.21
CA PRO A 75 15.99 -3.57 -4.86
C PRO A 75 14.74 -3.43 -3.97
N SER A 76 14.24 -2.21 -3.83
CA SER A 76 13.07 -1.92 -3.02
C SER A 76 11.80 -2.44 -3.69
N GLN A 77 11.41 -3.65 -3.34
CA GLN A 77 10.08 -4.18 -3.65
C GLN A 77 9.02 -3.40 -2.86
N THR A 78 7.84 -3.32 -3.39
CA THR A 78 6.70 -2.83 -2.62
C THR A 78 5.88 -4.03 -2.14
N HIS A 79 5.74 -4.10 -0.83
CA HIS A 79 4.89 -5.10 -0.19
C HIS A 79 3.85 -4.41 0.68
N ILE A 80 2.59 -4.77 0.50
CA ILE A 80 1.46 -4.33 1.31
C ILE A 80 0.81 -5.58 1.87
N GLY A 81 0.67 -5.65 3.19
CA GLY A 81 0.15 -6.80 3.91
C GLY A 81 -1.36 -7.00 3.78
N ASN A 82 -1.89 -7.79 4.70
CA ASN A 82 -3.32 -8.09 4.78
C ASN A 82 -4.07 -7.03 5.60
N ASP A 83 -5.36 -6.88 5.32
CA ASP A 83 -6.25 -5.97 6.08
C ASP A 83 -5.70 -4.54 6.14
N VAL A 84 -5.13 -4.06 5.03
CA VAL A 84 -4.58 -2.71 4.87
C VAL A 84 -5.55 -1.84 4.08
N SER A 85 -5.69 -0.58 4.50
CA SER A 85 -6.37 0.45 3.71
C SER A 85 -5.38 1.49 3.23
N VAL A 86 -5.33 1.70 1.92
CA VAL A 86 -4.55 2.78 1.30
C VAL A 86 -5.52 3.84 0.79
N GLY A 87 -5.54 4.98 1.47
CA GLY A 87 -6.46 6.09 1.22
C GLY A 87 -6.23 6.79 -0.12
N HIS A 88 -7.27 7.48 -0.58
CA HIS A 88 -7.30 8.15 -1.88
C HIS A 88 -6.04 9.00 -2.15
N ASN A 89 -5.51 8.91 -3.36
CA ASN A 89 -4.35 9.67 -3.83
C ASN A 89 -3.05 9.47 -3.03
N ALA A 90 -2.96 8.44 -2.19
CA ALA A 90 -1.69 8.11 -1.55
C ALA A 90 -0.68 7.57 -2.56
N VAL A 91 0.61 7.73 -2.25
CA VAL A 91 1.72 7.19 -3.05
C VAL A 91 2.55 6.26 -2.18
N ILE A 92 2.75 5.02 -2.66
CA ILE A 92 3.63 4.04 -2.02
C ILE A 92 4.70 3.65 -3.03
N HIS A 93 5.95 3.89 -2.67
CA HIS A 93 7.08 3.66 -3.57
C HIS A 93 8.19 2.89 -2.87
N GLY A 94 8.43 1.64 -3.29
CA GLY A 94 9.52 0.81 -2.80
C GLY A 94 9.50 0.57 -1.29
N ALA A 95 8.33 0.46 -0.67
CA ALA A 95 8.16 0.38 0.78
C ALA A 95 7.47 -0.91 1.22
N ILE A 96 7.61 -1.24 2.49
CA ILE A 96 6.91 -2.35 3.15
C ILE A 96 5.84 -1.76 4.07
N ILE A 97 4.60 -2.11 3.82
CA ILE A 97 3.46 -1.85 4.71
C ILE A 97 3.03 -3.21 5.27
N GLU A 98 3.18 -3.39 6.57
CA GLU A 98 2.76 -4.64 7.22
C GLU A 98 1.24 -4.69 7.42
N ASP A 99 0.75 -5.78 8.04
CA ASP A 99 -0.68 -6.03 8.21
C ASP A 99 -1.38 -4.98 9.08
N ASN A 100 -2.69 -4.84 8.89
CA ASN A 100 -3.56 -4.01 9.73
C ASN A 100 -3.13 -2.53 9.78
N CYS A 101 -2.70 -1.97 8.66
CA CYS A 101 -2.30 -0.57 8.56
C CYS A 101 -3.36 0.28 7.85
N LEU A 102 -3.39 1.57 8.20
CA LEU A 102 -4.12 2.59 7.47
C LEU A 102 -3.14 3.64 6.95
N ILE A 103 -3.06 3.79 5.65
CA ILE A 103 -2.33 4.85 4.99
C ILE A 103 -3.33 5.93 4.60
N GLY A 104 -3.23 7.10 5.20
CA GLY A 104 -4.17 8.20 5.03
C GLY A 104 -4.16 8.79 3.61
N MET A 105 -5.25 9.46 3.26
CA MET A 105 -5.42 10.11 1.96
C MET A 105 -4.26 11.07 1.67
N GLY A 106 -3.70 11.00 0.46
CA GLY A 106 -2.61 11.86 0.02
C GLY A 106 -1.26 11.64 0.72
N ALA A 107 -1.14 10.64 1.61
CA ALA A 107 0.13 10.32 2.24
C ALA A 107 1.13 9.76 1.23
N THR A 108 2.42 10.00 1.47
CA THR A 108 3.51 9.47 0.64
C THR A 108 4.44 8.64 1.51
N VAL A 109 4.68 7.39 1.10
CA VAL A 109 5.63 6.47 1.75
C VAL A 109 6.74 6.14 0.77
N LEU A 110 7.97 6.52 1.12
CA LEU A 110 9.13 6.43 0.23
C LEU A 110 9.93 5.14 0.43
N ASP A 111 10.88 4.95 -0.48
CA ASP A 111 11.68 3.74 -0.64
C ASP A 111 12.32 3.24 0.65
N ASN A 112 12.30 1.91 0.83
CA ASN A 112 12.89 1.24 1.98
C ASN A 112 12.28 1.62 3.34
N ALA A 113 11.18 2.38 3.35
CA ALA A 113 10.43 2.60 4.57
C ALA A 113 9.70 1.33 4.98
N VAL A 114 9.57 1.11 6.28
CA VAL A 114 8.80 0.03 6.88
C VAL A 114 7.73 0.63 7.79
N VAL A 115 6.49 0.42 7.43
CA VAL A 115 5.33 0.77 8.25
C VAL A 115 4.90 -0.50 8.97
N ALA A 116 5.27 -0.62 10.25
CA ALA A 116 5.00 -1.82 11.02
C ALA A 116 3.50 -2.02 11.30
N SER A 117 3.13 -3.26 11.62
CA SER A 117 1.74 -3.67 11.79
C SER A 117 0.95 -2.79 12.75
N GLY A 118 -0.29 -2.51 12.38
CA GLY A 118 -1.22 -1.71 13.19
C GLY A 118 -0.96 -0.21 13.16
N CYS A 119 -0.09 0.28 12.28
CA CYS A 119 0.17 1.71 12.15
C CYS A 119 -0.93 2.46 11.41
N ILE A 120 -1.10 3.71 11.79
CA ILE A 120 -1.87 4.71 11.05
C ILE A 120 -0.90 5.81 10.60
N VAL A 121 -0.76 5.98 9.30
CA VAL A 121 -0.10 7.12 8.68
C VAL A 121 -1.18 8.14 8.33
N ALA A 122 -1.13 9.31 8.94
CA ALA A 122 -2.16 10.33 8.78
C ALA A 122 -2.22 10.88 7.33
N ALA A 123 -3.34 11.50 6.99
CA ALA A 123 -3.51 12.13 5.68
C ALA A 123 -2.40 13.16 5.41
N ASN A 124 -1.91 13.18 4.16
CA ASN A 124 -0.84 14.06 3.68
C ASN A 124 0.50 13.94 4.44
N ALA A 125 0.70 12.91 5.23
CA ALA A 125 1.98 12.68 5.88
C ALA A 125 3.04 12.22 4.87
N LEU A 126 4.32 12.55 5.14
CA LEU A 126 5.46 12.10 4.36
C LEU A 126 6.36 11.19 5.20
N VAL A 127 6.34 9.90 4.90
CA VAL A 127 7.26 8.93 5.47
C VAL A 127 8.51 8.87 4.61
N LEU A 128 9.63 9.32 5.17
CA LEU A 128 10.89 9.42 4.45
C LEU A 128 11.49 8.03 4.15
N SER A 129 12.33 7.99 3.13
CA SER A 129 13.08 6.79 2.75
C SER A 129 13.84 6.20 3.93
N GLY A 130 13.78 4.87 4.06
CA GLY A 130 14.46 4.14 5.12
C GLY A 130 13.88 4.29 6.53
N SER A 131 12.77 5.02 6.70
CA SER A 131 12.09 5.15 8.00
C SER A 131 11.57 3.80 8.46
N LYS A 132 11.65 3.55 9.77
CA LYS A 132 11.04 2.38 10.41
C LYS A 132 10.04 2.86 11.45
N LEU A 133 8.76 2.69 11.15
CA LEU A 133 7.68 3.08 12.05
C LEU A 133 7.44 1.97 13.06
N GLU A 134 7.23 2.35 14.32
CA GLU A 134 6.92 1.40 15.39
C GLU A 134 5.48 0.90 15.26
N PRO A 135 5.22 -0.37 15.61
CA PRO A 135 3.88 -0.94 15.49
C PRO A 135 2.85 -0.22 16.38
N ASN A 136 1.58 -0.36 16.00
CA ASN A 136 0.43 0.18 16.75
C ASN A 136 0.59 1.68 17.10
N SER A 137 1.05 2.46 16.16
CA SER A 137 1.36 3.88 16.37
C SER A 137 0.78 4.75 15.27
N VAL A 138 0.46 5.99 15.62
CA VAL A 138 0.02 7.03 14.67
C VAL A 138 1.19 7.93 14.34
N TYR A 139 1.42 8.11 13.04
CA TYR A 139 2.43 9.02 12.50
C TYR A 139 1.76 10.11 11.66
N ALA A 140 2.20 11.35 11.80
CA ALA A 140 1.64 12.50 11.09
C ALA A 140 2.70 13.55 10.77
N GLY A 141 2.43 14.35 9.76
CA GLY A 141 3.25 15.53 9.40
C GLY A 141 4.22 15.28 8.23
N ILE A 142 4.97 16.33 7.91
CA ILE A 142 6.00 16.39 6.86
C ILE A 142 7.29 16.93 7.45
N PRO A 143 8.29 16.08 7.75
CA PRO A 143 8.27 14.62 7.72
C PRO A 143 7.38 14.03 8.82
N ALA A 144 6.89 12.80 8.59
CA ALA A 144 6.04 12.10 9.55
C ALA A 144 6.77 11.81 10.86
N LYS A 145 6.11 12.12 11.97
CA LYS A 145 6.60 11.86 13.33
C LYS A 145 5.54 11.08 14.12
N LYS A 146 5.99 10.25 15.05
CA LYS A 146 5.11 9.54 15.96
C LYS A 146 4.32 10.53 16.82
N VAL A 147 3.01 10.41 16.78
CA VAL A 147 2.08 11.26 17.56
C VAL A 147 1.64 10.57 18.83
N LYS A 148 1.27 9.28 18.72
CA LYS A 148 0.80 8.47 19.85
C LYS A 148 0.84 7.00 19.51
N GLU A 149 0.70 6.17 20.55
CA GLU A 149 0.36 4.75 20.40
C GLU A 149 -1.16 4.57 20.39
N ILE A 150 -1.63 3.47 19.81
CA ILE A 150 -3.03 3.07 19.81
C ILE A 150 -3.19 1.68 20.41
N THR A 151 -4.31 1.46 21.09
CA THR A 151 -4.64 0.14 21.62
C THR A 151 -5.11 -0.79 20.50
N PRO A 152 -5.09 -2.12 20.72
CA PRO A 152 -5.67 -3.06 19.75
C PRO A 152 -7.13 -2.76 19.43
N GLU A 153 -7.93 -2.34 20.40
CA GLU A 153 -9.34 -1.99 20.21
C GLU A 153 -9.50 -0.76 19.32
N GLN A 154 -8.69 0.28 19.54
CA GLN A 154 -8.69 1.49 18.69
C GLN A 154 -8.24 1.18 17.27
N ARG A 155 -7.21 0.31 17.12
CA ARG A 155 -6.78 -0.15 15.80
C ARG A 155 -7.92 -0.88 15.09
N ASP A 156 -8.56 -1.84 15.73
CA ASP A 156 -9.61 -2.65 15.12
C ASP A 156 -10.81 -1.80 14.70
N GLU A 157 -11.18 -0.82 15.51
CA GLU A 157 -12.26 0.11 15.21
C GLU A 157 -11.94 1.02 13.99
N ILE A 158 -10.71 1.50 13.87
CA ILE A 158 -10.34 2.47 12.84
C ILE A 158 -9.82 1.76 11.58
N VAL A 159 -8.92 0.81 11.75
CA VAL A 159 -8.20 0.19 10.62
C VAL A 159 -8.99 -0.94 9.99
N LEU A 160 -9.40 -1.92 10.79
CA LEU A 160 -10.10 -3.11 10.25
C LEU A 160 -11.47 -2.77 9.71
N ARG A 161 -12.18 -1.85 10.33
CA ARG A 161 -13.46 -1.37 9.82
C ARG A 161 -13.30 -0.76 8.44
N THR A 162 -12.32 0.12 8.27
CA THR A 162 -12.05 0.77 6.97
C THR A 162 -11.60 -0.23 5.90
N ALA A 163 -10.88 -1.29 6.28
CA ALA A 163 -10.43 -2.30 5.32
C ALA A 163 -11.54 -3.24 4.84
N ARG A 164 -12.59 -3.44 5.65
CA ARG A 164 -13.63 -4.45 5.41
C ARG A 164 -14.98 -3.90 4.93
N ASP A 165 -15.19 -2.60 5.04
CA ASP A 165 -16.38 -1.90 4.53
C ASP A 165 -16.22 -1.53 3.04
#